data_39f30bc38d4a070f6c435da6e1b328ce
#
_entry.id   39f30bc38d4a070f6c435da6e1b328ce
#
_cell.length_a   1.000
_cell.length_b   1.000
_cell.length_c   1.000
_cell.angle_alpha   90.00
_cell.angle_beta   90.00
_cell.angle_gamma   90.00
#
_symmetry.space_group_name_H-M   'P 1'
#
loop_
_entity.id
_entity.type
_entity.pdbx_description
1 polymer ?
#
loop_
_entity_poly.entity_id
_entity_poly.type
_entity_poly.pdbx_seq_one_letter_code
_entity_poly.pdbx_strand_id
1 'polypeptide(L)'
;MPVFCILMGKDFMPHSDERRANMTDNNVSHNNQKKIAAINDYSGFGRCSIAVELPVISALKVQCCPLPTSVLSNHTGFDSFYFEDFTDSMPAYIAEWKKLNLKFDGICSGFLGSHRQIKIVEDFFKTFKTDENIILVDPVMGDYGKLYSTYTTQTCTEMKKLVKYADILTPNLTEACILTDEEYDEKCPGRELFRIAKKLSDMGPSKIVITGIVRGRYIAN
;
A
#
# COMPACT_ATOMS: atom_id res chain seq x y z
N MET A 1 -13.03 -3.69 3.46
CA MET A 1 -12.60 -2.55 4.30
C MET A 1 -11.11 -2.65 4.45
N PRO A 2 -10.33 -1.65 4.13
CA PRO A 2 -8.88 -1.73 4.18
C PRO A 2 -8.39 -1.97 5.61
N VAL A 3 -7.37 -2.79 5.73
CA VAL A 3 -6.67 -3.27 6.94
C VAL A 3 -6.06 -2.12 7.78
N PHE A 4 -6.19 -0.89 7.35
CA PHE A 4 -5.59 0.29 7.98
C PHE A 4 -5.95 0.50 9.47
N CYS A 5 -7.04 -0.08 9.95
CA CYS A 5 -7.50 0.12 11.33
C CYS A 5 -6.77 -0.76 12.36
N ILE A 6 -6.10 -1.83 11.94
CA ILE A 6 -5.52 -2.84 12.85
C ILE A 6 -4.00 -2.64 13.04
N LEU A 7 -3.34 -1.98 12.10
CA LEU A 7 -1.86 -1.82 12.11
C LEU A 7 -1.34 -0.69 13.02
N MET A 8 -2.23 0.14 13.56
CA MET A 8 -1.84 1.18 14.53
C MET A 8 -1.94 0.63 15.95
N GLY A 9 -1.07 -0.33 16.29
CA GLY A 9 -0.84 -0.74 17.67
C GLY A 9 -0.37 0.44 18.52
N LYS A 10 -0.48 0.31 19.84
CA LYS A 10 -0.15 1.34 20.85
C LYS A 10 1.23 1.99 20.66
N ASP A 11 2.13 1.36 19.92
CA ASP A 11 3.50 1.84 19.68
C ASP A 11 3.60 2.93 18.62
N PHE A 12 2.50 3.28 17.93
CA PHE A 12 2.44 4.39 16.96
C PHE A 12 1.90 5.69 17.54
N MET A 13 1.55 5.71 18.84
CA MET A 13 1.13 6.95 19.51
C MET A 13 2.36 7.83 19.77
N PRO A 14 2.36 9.10 19.36
CA PRO A 14 3.46 9.98 19.65
C PRO A 14 3.55 10.20 21.17
N HIS A 15 4.72 9.91 21.75
CA HIS A 15 5.06 10.38 23.09
C HIS A 15 4.94 11.90 23.10
N SER A 16 4.04 12.41 23.95
CA SER A 16 3.93 13.82 24.25
C SER A 16 5.20 14.30 24.98
N ASP A 17 5.65 15.50 24.58
CA ASP A 17 6.65 16.32 25.25
C ASP A 17 8.10 15.83 25.25
N GLU A 18 8.82 16.23 24.18
CA GLU A 18 10.20 16.77 24.30
C GLU A 18 10.76 17.14 22.92
N ARG A 19 10.33 18.24 22.32
CA ARG A 19 11.10 18.94 21.27
C ARG A 19 10.53 20.31 20.93
N ARG A 20 10.65 21.24 21.88
CA ARG A 20 10.70 22.67 21.59
C ARG A 20 12.15 23.11 21.70
N ALA A 21 12.94 22.92 20.65
CA ALA A 21 14.18 23.70 20.47
C ALA A 21 14.73 23.44 19.06
N ASN A 22 14.85 24.52 18.32
CA ASN A 22 15.55 24.81 17.07
C ASN A 22 14.63 25.02 15.85
N MET A 23 14.02 26.21 15.87
CA MET A 23 13.46 26.85 14.68
C MET A 23 14.56 27.66 13.99
N THR A 24 15.44 27.02 13.23
CA THR A 24 16.32 27.66 12.26
C THR A 24 16.64 26.75 11.08
N ASP A 25 15.64 26.05 10.57
CA ASP A 25 15.73 25.43 9.25
C ASP A 25 14.58 25.95 8.38
N ASN A 26 14.93 26.72 7.36
CA ASN A 26 14.03 27.21 6.31
C ASN A 26 13.48 26.04 5.43
N ASN A 27 13.25 24.88 6.02
CA ASN A 27 12.65 23.73 5.37
C ASN A 27 11.13 23.80 5.48
N VAL A 28 10.49 23.79 4.34
CA VAL A 28 9.07 23.96 4.04
C VAL A 28 8.12 22.93 4.72
N SER A 29 8.63 22.05 5.55
CA SER A 29 7.82 21.14 6.37
C SER A 29 7.39 21.86 7.65
N HIS A 30 6.28 22.57 7.58
CA HIS A 30 5.76 23.41 8.67
C HIS A 30 5.25 22.66 9.90
N ASN A 31 5.39 21.35 9.98
CA ASN A 31 4.96 20.58 11.14
C ASN A 31 5.82 19.35 11.37
N ASN A 32 5.96 18.96 12.63
CA ASN A 32 6.60 17.70 13.05
C ASN A 32 5.64 16.49 12.95
N GLN A 33 4.55 16.62 12.21
CA GLN A 33 3.57 15.56 12.03
C GLN A 33 4.18 14.41 11.24
N LYS A 34 3.91 13.19 11.67
CA LYS A 34 4.27 11.97 10.93
C LYS A 34 3.65 12.00 9.54
N LYS A 35 4.36 11.50 8.54
CA LYS A 35 3.95 11.53 7.13
C LYS A 35 3.97 10.14 6.53
N ILE A 36 2.91 9.81 5.78
CA ILE A 36 2.83 8.58 5.00
C ILE A 36 2.67 8.96 3.52
N ALA A 37 3.56 8.45 2.67
CA ALA A 37 3.34 8.46 1.23
C ALA A 37 2.33 7.36 0.89
N ALA A 38 1.19 7.74 0.32
CA ALA A 38 0.12 6.83 -0.10
C ALA A 38 0.12 6.72 -1.64
N ILE A 39 0.62 5.61 -2.16
CA ILE A 39 0.76 5.35 -3.61
C ILE A 39 -0.39 4.45 -4.03
N ASN A 40 -1.43 5.01 -4.62
CA ASN A 40 -2.65 4.26 -4.94
C ASN A 40 -3.47 5.02 -6.00
N ASP A 41 -4.55 4.41 -6.52
CA ASP A 41 -5.53 5.14 -7.34
C ASP A 41 -6.38 6.10 -6.52
N TYR A 42 -6.94 7.09 -7.18
CA TYR A 42 -7.94 7.98 -6.60
C TYR A 42 -9.27 7.81 -7.33
N SER A 43 -10.25 7.24 -6.65
CA SER A 43 -11.63 7.11 -7.13
C SER A 43 -12.51 8.22 -6.55
N GLY A 44 -13.11 9.04 -7.41
CA GLY A 44 -13.96 10.16 -7.01
C GLY A 44 -15.25 9.71 -6.32
N PHE A 45 -15.85 8.62 -6.80
CA PHE A 45 -17.02 8.00 -6.18
C PHE A 45 -16.73 6.55 -5.82
N GLY A 46 -16.83 6.22 -4.53
CA GLY A 46 -16.53 4.92 -3.96
C GLY A 46 -15.75 5.07 -2.65
N ARG A 47 -15.67 3.97 -1.91
CA ARG A 47 -14.93 3.92 -0.63
C ARG A 47 -13.74 2.98 -0.77
N CYS A 48 -12.75 3.42 -1.54
CA CYS A 48 -11.53 2.64 -1.82
C CYS A 48 -10.33 3.57 -1.99
N SER A 49 -9.17 2.99 -1.96
CA SER A 49 -7.88 3.59 -2.32
C SER A 49 -7.62 4.94 -1.61
N ILE A 50 -7.03 5.93 -2.25
CA ILE A 50 -6.72 7.25 -1.65
C ILE A 50 -7.96 7.91 -1.03
N ALA A 51 -9.15 7.74 -1.60
CA ALA A 51 -10.39 8.32 -1.05
C ALA A 51 -10.73 7.81 0.38
N VAL A 52 -10.21 6.63 0.76
CA VAL A 52 -10.33 6.08 2.13
C VAL A 52 -9.06 6.29 2.93
N GLU A 53 -7.89 6.11 2.33
CA GLU A 53 -6.60 6.28 3.01
C GLU A 53 -6.45 7.68 3.59
N LEU A 54 -6.77 8.70 2.81
CA LEU A 54 -6.60 10.10 3.19
C LEU A 54 -7.37 10.47 4.47
N PRO A 55 -8.71 10.26 4.58
CA PRO A 55 -9.42 10.57 5.80
C PRO A 55 -9.01 9.69 6.99
N VAL A 56 -8.72 8.40 6.76
CA VAL A 56 -8.34 7.48 7.84
C VAL A 56 -6.98 7.85 8.41
N ILE A 57 -5.98 8.08 7.58
CA ILE A 57 -4.64 8.49 8.00
C ILE A 57 -4.70 9.85 8.70
N SER A 58 -5.47 10.79 8.17
CA SER A 58 -5.64 12.13 8.76
C SER A 58 -6.33 12.08 10.12
N ALA A 59 -7.34 11.22 10.30
CA ALA A 59 -8.01 11.02 11.58
C ALA A 59 -7.06 10.48 12.67
N LEU A 60 -6.01 9.78 12.28
CA LEU A 60 -4.94 9.28 13.15
C LEU A 60 -3.86 10.35 13.43
N LYS A 61 -4.08 11.61 13.03
CA LYS A 61 -3.15 12.73 13.19
C LYS A 61 -1.83 12.54 12.44
N VAL A 62 -1.86 11.77 11.35
CA VAL A 62 -0.74 11.56 10.43
C VAL A 62 -1.05 12.29 9.12
N GLN A 63 -0.06 12.93 8.52
CA GLN A 63 -0.23 13.55 7.21
C GLN A 63 -0.20 12.47 6.13
N CYS A 64 -1.30 12.34 5.39
CA CYS A 64 -1.32 11.54 4.18
C CYS A 64 -0.77 12.38 3.01
N CYS A 65 0.21 11.84 2.30
CA CYS A 65 0.84 12.44 1.13
C CYS A 65 0.52 11.55 -0.10
N PRO A 66 -0.58 11.83 -0.83
CA PRO A 66 -0.98 10.99 -1.95
C PRO A 66 -0.04 11.09 -3.16
N LEU A 67 0.35 9.96 -3.73
CA LEU A 67 0.93 9.82 -5.06
C LEU A 67 -0.05 9.00 -5.91
N PRO A 68 -0.90 9.64 -6.73
CA PRO A 68 -1.86 8.92 -7.55
C PRO A 68 -1.18 8.02 -8.59
N THR A 69 -1.71 6.81 -8.78
CA THR A 69 -1.35 5.92 -9.89
C THR A 69 -2.33 6.07 -11.06
N SER A 70 -3.57 6.38 -10.74
CA SER A 70 -4.64 6.70 -11.69
C SER A 70 -5.71 7.54 -11.01
N VAL A 71 -6.52 8.23 -11.81
CA VAL A 71 -7.70 8.97 -11.34
C VAL A 71 -8.93 8.40 -12.03
N LEU A 72 -9.91 7.98 -11.24
CA LEU A 72 -11.16 7.41 -11.72
C LEU A 72 -12.34 8.28 -11.28
N SER A 73 -13.36 8.40 -12.16
CA SER A 73 -14.63 9.03 -11.76
C SER A 73 -15.31 8.27 -10.63
N ASN A 74 -15.25 6.94 -10.69
CA ASN A 74 -15.80 6.00 -9.72
C ASN A 74 -15.00 4.68 -9.81
N HIS A 75 -15.09 3.83 -8.78
CA HIS A 75 -14.35 2.58 -8.79
C HIS A 75 -14.84 1.60 -9.87
N THR A 76 -13.98 0.67 -10.28
CA THR A 76 -14.17 -0.25 -11.40
C THR A 76 -15.29 -1.29 -11.20
N GLY A 77 -15.94 -1.34 -10.06
CA GLY A 77 -17.10 -2.21 -9.80
C GLY A 77 -18.42 -1.67 -10.37
N PHE A 78 -18.44 -0.48 -10.97
CA PHE A 78 -19.58 0.05 -11.70
C PHE A 78 -19.52 -0.32 -13.18
N ASP A 79 -20.66 -0.32 -13.87
CA ASP A 79 -20.77 -0.70 -15.29
C ASP A 79 -19.96 0.19 -16.22
N SER A 80 -19.69 1.43 -15.82
CA SER A 80 -18.84 2.36 -16.56
C SER A 80 -18.10 3.30 -15.61
N PHE A 81 -16.94 3.75 -16.02
CA PHE A 81 -16.12 4.73 -15.29
C PHE A 81 -15.22 5.47 -16.26
N TYR A 82 -14.84 6.69 -15.92
CA TYR A 82 -13.73 7.39 -16.53
C TYR A 82 -12.42 6.95 -15.85
N PHE A 83 -11.38 6.77 -16.63
CA PHE A 83 -10.06 6.37 -16.15
C PHE A 83 -8.98 7.23 -16.80
N GLU A 84 -8.18 7.87 -15.98
CA GLU A 84 -6.97 8.59 -16.37
C GLU A 84 -5.75 7.90 -15.78
N ASP A 85 -4.88 7.41 -16.66
CA ASP A 85 -3.60 6.79 -16.26
C ASP A 85 -2.59 7.87 -15.87
N PHE A 86 -2.10 7.84 -14.65
CA PHE A 86 -1.15 8.82 -14.15
C PHE A 86 0.32 8.41 -14.34
N THR A 87 0.58 7.27 -15.00
CA THR A 87 1.93 6.67 -15.15
C THR A 87 2.96 7.67 -15.66
N ASP A 88 2.64 8.45 -16.70
CA ASP A 88 3.56 9.41 -17.31
C ASP A 88 3.86 10.61 -16.40
N SER A 89 2.96 10.96 -15.51
CA SER A 89 3.08 12.09 -14.58
C SER A 89 3.81 11.72 -13.29
N MET A 90 3.80 10.45 -12.87
CA MET A 90 4.42 10.00 -11.62
C MET A 90 5.90 10.40 -11.50
N PRO A 91 6.77 10.25 -12.52
CA PRO A 91 8.17 10.62 -12.39
C PRO A 91 8.39 12.12 -12.10
N ALA A 92 7.63 12.99 -12.77
CA ALA A 92 7.72 14.44 -12.54
C ALA A 92 7.21 14.81 -11.14
N TYR A 93 6.11 14.18 -10.71
CA TYR A 93 5.56 14.35 -9.37
C TYR A 93 6.57 13.96 -8.27
N ILE A 94 7.19 12.79 -8.41
CA ILE A 94 8.22 12.29 -7.49
C ILE A 94 9.46 13.20 -7.48
N ALA A 95 9.84 13.74 -8.64
CA ALA A 95 10.98 14.65 -8.76
C ALA A 95 10.79 15.92 -7.92
N GLU A 96 9.56 16.46 -7.82
CA GLU A 96 9.28 17.60 -6.93
C GLU A 96 9.45 17.23 -5.44
N TRP A 97 8.99 16.04 -5.05
CA TRP A 97 9.20 15.56 -3.68
C TRP A 97 10.67 15.37 -3.32
N LYS A 98 11.50 14.94 -4.30
CA LYS A 98 12.96 14.87 -4.14
C LYS A 98 13.58 16.25 -3.98
N LYS A 99 13.18 17.25 -4.77
CA LYS A 99 13.66 18.63 -4.66
C LYS A 99 13.32 19.24 -3.29
N LEU A 100 12.17 18.90 -2.75
CA LEU A 100 11.73 19.33 -1.41
C LEU A 100 12.43 18.55 -0.28
N ASN A 101 13.27 17.57 -0.58
CA ASN A 101 13.90 16.68 0.39
C ASN A 101 12.91 16.06 1.38
N LEU A 102 11.71 15.68 0.89
CA LEU A 102 10.68 15.10 1.75
C LEU A 102 11.17 13.79 2.37
N LYS A 103 10.78 13.60 3.63
CA LYS A 103 10.96 12.35 4.37
C LYS A 103 9.60 11.82 4.79
N PHE A 104 9.44 10.52 4.70
CA PHE A 104 8.21 9.82 5.09
C PHE A 104 8.51 8.89 6.27
N ASP A 105 7.63 8.83 7.25
CA ASP A 105 7.69 7.85 8.34
C ASP A 105 7.10 6.50 7.92
N GLY A 106 6.28 6.52 6.88
CA GLY A 106 5.74 5.32 6.25
C GLY A 106 5.49 5.52 4.76
N ILE A 107 5.54 4.44 4.02
CA ILE A 107 5.20 4.38 2.60
C ILE A 107 4.19 3.24 2.45
N CYS A 108 3.05 3.54 1.82
CA CYS A 108 2.01 2.55 1.54
C CYS A 108 1.80 2.48 0.03
N SER A 109 1.83 1.29 -0.55
CA SER A 109 1.46 1.09 -1.96
C SER A 109 0.25 0.18 -2.07
N GLY A 110 -0.67 0.52 -2.97
CA GLY A 110 -1.86 -0.25 -3.31
C GLY A 110 -1.91 -0.54 -4.81
N PHE A 111 -3.00 -0.19 -5.47
CA PHE A 111 -3.21 -0.49 -6.89
C PHE A 111 -2.16 0.15 -7.81
N LEU A 112 -1.55 -0.68 -8.66
CA LEU A 112 -0.60 -0.31 -9.69
C LEU A 112 -1.09 -0.84 -11.04
N GLY A 113 -1.49 0.04 -11.94
CA GLY A 113 -2.17 -0.31 -13.20
C GLY A 113 -1.27 -0.93 -14.28
N SER A 114 0.05 -0.96 -14.11
CA SER A 114 0.98 -1.49 -15.11
C SER A 114 2.33 -1.90 -14.53
N HIS A 115 3.07 -2.76 -15.25
CA HIS A 115 4.46 -3.10 -14.89
C HIS A 115 5.38 -1.87 -14.84
N ARG A 116 5.07 -0.82 -15.61
CA ARG A 116 5.83 0.43 -15.59
C ARG A 116 5.63 1.18 -14.28
N GLN A 117 4.41 1.20 -13.74
CA GLN A 117 4.14 1.76 -12.42
C GLN A 117 4.86 0.98 -11.32
N ILE A 118 4.88 -0.36 -11.39
CA ILE A 118 5.62 -1.20 -10.45
C ILE A 118 7.10 -0.79 -10.43
N LYS A 119 7.70 -0.58 -11.59
CA LYS A 119 9.10 -0.11 -11.70
C LYS A 119 9.31 1.28 -11.10
N ILE A 120 8.39 2.20 -11.33
CA ILE A 120 8.44 3.56 -10.74
C ILE A 120 8.36 3.48 -9.21
N VAL A 121 7.49 2.62 -8.68
CA VAL A 121 7.32 2.42 -7.23
C VAL A 121 8.52 1.71 -6.62
N GLU A 122 9.11 0.75 -7.32
CA GLU A 122 10.39 0.14 -6.90
C GLU A 122 11.50 1.20 -6.75
N ASP A 123 11.61 2.12 -7.70
CA ASP A 123 12.61 3.20 -7.66
C ASP A 123 12.24 4.27 -6.60
N PHE A 124 10.93 4.47 -6.33
CA PHE A 124 10.46 5.27 -5.21
C PHE A 124 10.91 4.67 -3.87
N PHE A 125 10.72 3.37 -3.66
CA PHE A 125 11.18 2.68 -2.45
C PHE A 125 12.69 2.85 -2.26
N LYS A 126 13.49 2.59 -3.30
CA LYS A 126 14.95 2.78 -3.24
C LYS A 126 15.36 4.20 -2.88
N THR A 127 14.56 5.19 -3.26
CA THR A 127 14.84 6.61 -3.04
C THR A 127 14.47 7.06 -1.63
N PHE A 128 13.32 6.61 -1.11
CA PHE A 128 12.73 7.15 0.11
C PHE A 128 12.75 6.18 1.29
N LYS A 129 13.15 4.89 1.09
CA LYS A 129 13.32 3.96 2.20
C LYS A 129 14.50 4.41 3.07
N THR A 130 14.28 4.33 4.37
CA THR A 130 15.29 4.53 5.42
C THR A 130 15.17 3.40 6.44
N ASP A 131 16.11 3.29 7.37
CA ASP A 131 16.03 2.32 8.46
C ASP A 131 14.92 2.64 9.48
N GLU A 132 14.40 3.87 9.46
CA GLU A 132 13.39 4.35 10.41
C GLU A 132 11.96 4.30 9.87
N ASN A 133 11.76 4.23 8.55
CA ASN A 133 10.43 4.22 7.97
C ASN A 133 9.93 2.80 7.70
N ILE A 134 8.60 2.66 7.64
CA ILE A 134 7.91 1.39 7.39
C ILE A 134 7.35 1.40 5.97
N ILE A 135 7.62 0.35 5.19
CA ILE A 135 6.99 0.12 3.90
C ILE A 135 5.88 -0.94 4.06
N LEU A 136 4.66 -0.54 3.74
CA LEU A 136 3.51 -1.43 3.59
C LEU A 136 3.23 -1.63 2.10
N VAL A 137 3.17 -2.87 1.67
CA VAL A 137 2.74 -3.23 0.31
C VAL A 137 1.41 -3.96 0.39
N ASP A 138 0.39 -3.39 -0.25
CA ASP A 138 -0.84 -4.07 -0.59
C ASP A 138 -0.72 -4.53 -2.04
N PRO A 139 -0.51 -5.84 -2.30
CA PRO A 139 -0.15 -6.32 -3.63
C PRO A 139 -1.38 -6.55 -4.50
N VAL A 140 -2.16 -5.49 -4.72
CA VAL A 140 -3.44 -5.52 -5.42
C VAL A 140 -3.28 -6.12 -6.82
N MET A 141 -3.78 -7.35 -7.02
CA MET A 141 -3.69 -8.09 -8.30
C MET A 141 -4.99 -8.79 -8.68
N GLY A 142 -5.82 -9.15 -7.74
CA GLY A 142 -7.04 -9.92 -7.99
C GLY A 142 -7.83 -10.23 -6.73
N ASP A 143 -8.98 -10.86 -6.91
CA ASP A 143 -9.84 -11.28 -5.81
C ASP A 143 -10.67 -12.52 -6.21
N TYR A 144 -11.19 -13.26 -5.21
CA TYR A 144 -12.01 -14.48 -5.42
C TYR A 144 -11.39 -15.50 -6.40
N GLY A 145 -10.07 -15.70 -6.32
CA GLY A 145 -9.32 -16.63 -7.17
C GLY A 145 -9.09 -16.14 -8.61
N LYS A 146 -9.37 -14.87 -8.92
CA LYS A 146 -9.24 -14.32 -10.28
C LYS A 146 -8.38 -13.07 -10.30
N LEU A 147 -7.54 -12.96 -11.31
CA LEU A 147 -6.82 -11.72 -11.61
C LEU A 147 -7.79 -10.64 -12.08
N TYR A 148 -7.51 -9.39 -11.73
CA TYR A 148 -8.15 -8.24 -12.36
C TYR A 148 -7.76 -8.15 -13.83
N SER A 149 -8.64 -7.63 -14.67
CA SER A 149 -8.47 -7.57 -16.14
C SER A 149 -7.25 -6.77 -16.59
N THR A 150 -6.75 -5.89 -15.75
CA THR A 150 -5.54 -5.08 -15.99
C THR A 150 -4.25 -5.83 -15.69
N TYR A 151 -4.31 -7.01 -15.06
CA TYR A 151 -3.12 -7.77 -14.66
C TYR A 151 -2.82 -8.92 -15.62
N THR A 152 -1.55 -9.12 -15.87
CA THR A 152 -0.98 -10.23 -16.65
C THR A 152 -0.02 -11.03 -15.76
N THR A 153 0.34 -12.24 -16.20
CA THR A 153 1.38 -13.04 -15.52
C THR A 153 2.69 -12.26 -15.36
N GLN A 154 3.05 -11.44 -16.34
CA GLN A 154 4.24 -10.58 -16.24
C GLN A 154 4.10 -9.55 -15.12
N THR A 155 2.95 -8.88 -15.02
CA THR A 155 2.68 -7.90 -13.96
C THR A 155 2.74 -8.54 -12.57
N CYS A 156 2.20 -9.76 -12.42
CA CYS A 156 2.30 -10.51 -11.15
C CYS A 156 3.75 -10.83 -10.79
N THR A 157 4.57 -11.21 -11.78
CA THR A 157 6.00 -11.47 -11.57
C THR A 157 6.75 -10.21 -11.13
N GLU A 158 6.43 -9.06 -11.70
CA GLU A 158 7.01 -7.78 -11.29
C GLU A 158 6.55 -7.38 -9.88
N MET A 159 5.27 -7.64 -9.52
CA MET A 159 4.76 -7.38 -8.17
C MET A 159 5.55 -8.15 -7.09
N LYS A 160 5.96 -9.39 -7.36
CA LYS A 160 6.85 -10.16 -6.46
C LYS A 160 8.14 -9.42 -6.12
N LYS A 161 8.63 -8.53 -7.02
CA LYS A 161 9.83 -7.72 -6.77
C LYS A 161 9.60 -6.62 -5.73
N LEU A 162 8.37 -6.09 -5.63
CA LEU A 162 8.05 -5.08 -4.61
C LEU A 162 7.94 -5.71 -3.22
N VAL A 163 7.48 -6.95 -3.12
CA VAL A 163 7.30 -7.67 -1.85
C VAL A 163 8.57 -7.66 -1.01
N LYS A 164 9.75 -7.80 -1.63
CA LYS A 164 11.04 -7.80 -0.91
C LYS A 164 11.39 -6.49 -0.20
N TYR A 165 10.74 -5.38 -0.56
CA TYR A 165 10.96 -4.08 0.09
C TYR A 165 10.00 -3.86 1.26
N ALA A 166 8.93 -4.66 1.36
CA ALA A 166 7.91 -4.49 2.36
C ALA A 166 8.40 -4.92 3.75
N ASP A 167 8.07 -4.12 4.75
CA ASP A 167 8.12 -4.52 6.15
C ASP A 167 6.81 -5.20 6.54
N ILE A 168 5.71 -4.76 5.93
CA ILE A 168 4.35 -5.29 6.11
C ILE A 168 3.75 -5.59 4.75
N LEU A 169 3.18 -6.78 4.59
CA LEU A 169 2.47 -7.21 3.38
C LEU A 169 1.02 -7.57 3.72
N THR A 170 0.06 -7.04 2.93
CA THR A 170 -1.38 -7.17 3.23
C THR A 170 -2.18 -7.84 2.10
N PRO A 171 -1.80 -8.99 1.58
CA PRO A 171 -2.49 -9.64 0.48
C PRO A 171 -3.86 -10.17 0.93
N ASN A 172 -4.85 -10.16 0.05
CA ASN A 172 -5.98 -11.08 0.19
C ASN A 172 -5.56 -12.52 -0.13
N LEU A 173 -6.45 -13.50 0.07
CA LEU A 173 -6.10 -14.90 -0.16
C LEU A 173 -5.69 -15.19 -1.62
N THR A 174 -6.34 -14.55 -2.60
CA THR A 174 -6.00 -14.70 -4.03
C THR A 174 -4.58 -14.22 -4.30
N GLU A 175 -4.26 -13.05 -3.83
CA GLU A 175 -2.93 -12.44 -3.99
C GLU A 175 -1.86 -13.24 -3.27
N ALA A 176 -2.15 -13.74 -2.07
CA ALA A 176 -1.27 -14.61 -1.31
C ALA A 176 -0.93 -15.90 -2.09
N CYS A 177 -1.94 -16.51 -2.71
CA CYS A 177 -1.76 -17.70 -3.57
C CYS A 177 -0.94 -17.37 -4.82
N ILE A 178 -1.22 -16.26 -5.50
CA ILE A 178 -0.46 -15.81 -6.69
C ILE A 178 1.01 -15.57 -6.35
N LEU A 179 1.29 -14.89 -5.23
CA LEU A 179 2.65 -14.58 -4.81
C LEU A 179 3.45 -15.83 -4.45
N THR A 180 2.79 -16.86 -3.92
CA THR A 180 3.44 -18.10 -3.45
C THR A 180 3.34 -19.26 -4.43
N ASP A 181 2.73 -19.04 -5.61
CA ASP A 181 2.45 -20.05 -6.64
C ASP A 181 1.62 -21.22 -6.10
N GLU A 182 0.60 -20.91 -5.27
CA GLU A 182 -0.33 -21.86 -4.68
C GLU A 182 -1.70 -21.80 -5.37
N GLU A 183 -2.43 -22.92 -5.34
CA GLU A 183 -3.80 -22.94 -5.80
C GLU A 183 -4.73 -22.22 -4.83
N TYR A 184 -5.67 -21.46 -5.40
CA TYR A 184 -6.69 -20.76 -4.61
C TYR A 184 -7.78 -21.74 -4.14
N ASP A 185 -7.98 -21.79 -2.83
CA ASP A 185 -9.12 -22.47 -2.20
C ASP A 185 -9.80 -21.50 -1.21
N GLU A 186 -11.03 -21.10 -1.49
CA GLU A 186 -11.81 -20.21 -0.62
C GLU A 186 -11.92 -20.75 0.83
N LYS A 187 -11.93 -22.07 0.99
CA LYS A 187 -12.03 -22.74 2.29
C LYS A 187 -10.68 -23.03 2.94
N CYS A 188 -9.61 -22.42 2.41
CA CYS A 188 -8.24 -22.66 2.83
C CYS A 188 -8.10 -22.89 4.35
N PRO A 189 -7.62 -24.07 4.78
CA PRO A 189 -7.49 -24.40 6.21
C PRO A 189 -6.46 -23.50 6.89
N GLY A 190 -6.61 -23.26 8.20
CA GLY A 190 -5.68 -22.41 8.97
C GLY A 190 -4.21 -22.87 8.89
N ARG A 191 -3.96 -24.17 8.86
CA ARG A 191 -2.59 -24.70 8.65
C ARG A 191 -2.01 -24.30 7.31
N GLU A 192 -2.83 -24.28 6.28
CA GLU A 192 -2.42 -23.89 4.93
C GLU A 192 -2.17 -22.40 4.83
N LEU A 193 -3.05 -21.58 5.42
CA LEU A 193 -2.84 -20.14 5.55
C LEU A 193 -1.52 -19.82 6.23
N PHE A 194 -1.18 -20.54 7.31
CA PHE A 194 0.09 -20.37 7.99
C PHE A 194 1.28 -20.72 7.10
N ARG A 195 1.17 -21.79 6.31
CA ARG A 195 2.21 -22.19 5.34
C ARG A 195 2.41 -21.14 4.26
N ILE A 196 1.32 -20.59 3.71
CA ILE A 196 1.34 -19.50 2.74
C ILE A 196 1.97 -18.24 3.36
N ALA A 197 1.52 -17.84 4.56
CA ALA A 197 2.07 -16.69 5.25
C ALA A 197 3.58 -16.83 5.51
N LYS A 198 4.04 -18.04 5.86
CA LYS A 198 5.47 -18.29 6.02
C LYS A 198 6.24 -18.13 4.72
N LYS A 199 5.74 -18.67 3.59
CA LYS A 199 6.36 -18.46 2.27
C LYS A 199 6.44 -16.97 1.92
N LEU A 200 5.39 -16.19 2.19
CA LEU A 200 5.38 -14.75 1.98
C LEU A 200 6.44 -14.05 2.84
N SER A 201 6.58 -14.45 4.11
CA SER A 201 7.61 -13.90 4.99
C SER A 201 9.03 -14.23 4.52
N ASP A 202 9.24 -15.43 3.97
CA ASP A 202 10.53 -15.83 3.40
C ASP A 202 10.92 -15.00 2.14
N MET A 203 9.96 -14.22 1.55
CA MET A 203 10.22 -13.28 0.46
C MET A 203 10.75 -11.92 0.92
N GLY A 204 10.72 -11.61 2.23
CA GLY A 204 11.24 -10.36 2.80
C GLY A 204 10.42 -9.76 3.94
N PRO A 205 9.10 -9.63 3.82
CA PRO A 205 8.28 -8.96 4.85
C PRO A 205 8.35 -9.67 6.20
N SER A 206 8.53 -8.89 7.26
CA SER A 206 8.53 -9.42 8.63
C SER A 206 7.12 -9.60 9.19
N LYS A 207 6.12 -8.93 8.61
CA LYS A 207 4.71 -8.98 9.04
C LYS A 207 3.82 -9.26 7.84
N ILE A 208 3.00 -10.31 7.95
CA ILE A 208 2.03 -10.71 6.93
C ILE A 208 0.63 -10.63 7.52
N VAL A 209 -0.28 -9.97 6.82
CA VAL A 209 -1.72 -9.93 7.16
C VAL A 209 -2.49 -10.40 5.94
N ILE A 210 -2.89 -11.67 5.93
CA ILE A 210 -3.76 -12.19 4.86
C ILE A 210 -5.18 -11.74 5.15
N THR A 211 -5.75 -10.92 4.25
CA THR A 211 -7.04 -10.28 4.44
C THR A 211 -8.19 -11.04 3.79
N GLY A 212 -9.42 -10.75 4.23
CA GLY A 212 -10.64 -11.21 3.56
C GLY A 212 -10.91 -12.71 3.73
N ILE A 213 -10.41 -13.37 4.76
CA ILE A 213 -10.64 -14.80 5.01
C ILE A 213 -12.06 -15.03 5.51
N VAL A 214 -12.89 -15.68 4.71
CA VAL A 214 -14.27 -15.99 5.08
C VAL A 214 -14.30 -17.20 6.02
N ARG A 215 -14.98 -17.06 7.18
CA ARG A 215 -15.19 -18.10 8.17
C ARG A 215 -16.67 -18.10 8.61
N GLY A 216 -17.51 -18.85 7.86
CA GLY A 216 -18.95 -18.83 8.05
C GLY A 216 -19.52 -17.43 7.80
N ARG A 217 -20.08 -16.78 8.85
CA ARG A 217 -20.61 -15.41 8.77
C ARG A 217 -19.59 -14.31 9.15
N TYR A 218 -18.36 -14.67 9.42
CA TYR A 218 -17.30 -13.73 9.81
C TYR A 218 -16.27 -13.60 8.70
N ILE A 219 -15.64 -12.42 8.64
CA ILE A 219 -14.43 -12.17 7.86
C ILE A 219 -13.29 -12.00 8.86
N ALA A 220 -12.20 -12.73 8.67
CA ALA A 220 -10.99 -12.66 9.47
C ALA A 220 -9.81 -12.12 8.63
N ASN A 221 -8.87 -11.55 9.31
CA ASN A 221 -7.60 -11.12 8.75
C ASN A 221 -6.46 -11.73 9.58
#